data_3e10e731287b60eb5fb9541b1ce3ea10
#
_entry.id   3e10e731287b60eb5fb9541b1ce3ea10
#
_cell.length_a   1.000
_cell.length_b   1.000
_cell.length_c   1.000
_cell.angle_alpha   90.00
_cell.angle_beta   90.00
_cell.angle_gamma   90.00
#
_symmetry.space_group_name_H-M   'P 1'
#
loop_
_entity.id
_entity.type
_entity.pdbx_description
1 polymer ?
#
loop_
_entity_poly.entity_id
_entity_poly.type
_entity_poly.pdbx_seq_one_letter_code
_entity_poly.pdbx_strand_id
1 'polypeptide(L)'
;MDTKEWNENKEISEPMTTPPAAPSEALKPVKAKKKRSPVRTVVEGGICIALSIALSYLKIPIGMEFGGFGGSIDLVMIPLIIFAMRSNLGWGIAAGLVFGTLKFIFANGAAINWVSIIFDYSVAYAMVGLAGIFHKHFKLLPLAAFVGCLGRFAIHFVSGVTVYAQYLPEEFMGVEKPSVALYSLLYNGTYMLPNTIIAVAVIILLLAMPKIMKQPEA
;
A
#
# COMPACT_ATOMS: atom_id res chain seq x y z
N MET A 1 106.33 -2.58 -11.78
CA MET A 1 106.00 -3.10 -10.53
C MET A 1 104.51 -2.96 -10.38
N ASP A 2 103.92 -4.03 -10.59
CA ASP A 2 102.66 -4.67 -10.31
C ASP A 2 101.39 -3.90 -10.61
N THR A 3 100.92 -4.27 -11.77
CA THR A 3 99.55 -4.16 -12.24
C THR A 3 98.76 -5.28 -11.56
N LYS A 4 97.74 -4.96 -10.80
CA LYS A 4 96.70 -5.90 -10.40
C LYS A 4 95.41 -5.58 -11.11
N GLU A 5 95.03 -6.59 -11.93
CA GLU A 5 93.80 -6.68 -12.64
C GLU A 5 92.55 -6.55 -11.73
N TRP A 6 91.61 -5.70 -12.12
CA TRP A 6 90.28 -5.68 -11.65
C TRP A 6 89.41 -6.52 -12.55
N ASN A 7 88.98 -7.66 -12.06
CA ASN A 7 88.00 -8.55 -12.72
C ASN A 7 86.60 -8.06 -12.41
N GLU A 8 85.99 -7.38 -13.38
CA GLU A 8 84.60 -7.01 -13.30
C GLU A 8 83.67 -8.24 -13.48
N ASN A 9 83.07 -8.70 -12.40
CA ASN A 9 81.99 -9.61 -12.51
C ASN A 9 80.75 -8.88 -13.09
N LYS A 10 80.46 -9.13 -14.37
CA LYS A 10 79.18 -8.82 -14.96
C LYS A 10 78.14 -9.77 -14.43
N GLU A 11 77.39 -9.32 -13.43
CA GLU A 11 76.09 -9.93 -13.12
C GLU A 11 75.16 -9.60 -14.29
N ILE A 12 74.81 -10.65 -15.05
CA ILE A 12 73.78 -10.58 -16.05
C ILE A 12 72.42 -10.53 -15.31
N SER A 13 71.86 -9.34 -15.18
CA SER A 13 70.51 -9.17 -14.72
C SER A 13 69.53 -9.81 -15.72
N GLU A 14 68.92 -10.92 -15.35
CA GLU A 14 67.81 -11.50 -16.12
C GLU A 14 66.66 -10.50 -16.20
N PRO A 15 66.02 -10.36 -17.36
CA PRO A 15 64.86 -9.47 -17.49
C PRO A 15 63.70 -10.04 -16.64
N MET A 16 63.26 -9.20 -15.68
CA MET A 16 62.11 -9.50 -14.84
C MET A 16 60.86 -9.67 -15.74
N THR A 17 60.51 -10.92 -16.03
CA THR A 17 59.28 -11.24 -16.73
C THR A 17 58.08 -10.90 -15.82
N THR A 18 57.39 -9.80 -16.12
CA THR A 18 56.12 -9.50 -15.51
C THR A 18 55.17 -10.66 -15.73
N PRO A 19 54.53 -11.19 -14.68
CA PRO A 19 53.54 -12.25 -14.84
C PRO A 19 52.42 -11.77 -15.78
N PRO A 20 51.87 -12.64 -16.65
CA PRO A 20 50.79 -12.27 -17.53
C PRO A 20 49.62 -11.73 -16.71
N ALA A 21 49.16 -10.54 -17.06
CA ALA A 21 47.96 -9.94 -16.43
C ALA A 21 46.83 -10.95 -16.49
N ALA A 22 46.28 -11.28 -15.31
CA ALA A 22 45.09 -12.13 -15.23
C ALA A 22 44.00 -11.55 -16.14
N PRO A 23 43.22 -12.41 -16.85
CA PRO A 23 42.16 -11.93 -17.72
C PRO A 23 41.25 -11.02 -16.89
N SER A 24 41.14 -9.77 -17.27
CA SER A 24 40.17 -8.83 -16.69
C SER A 24 38.79 -9.47 -16.88
N GLU A 25 38.26 -10.04 -15.81
CA GLU A 25 36.86 -10.46 -15.79
C GLU A 25 36.02 -9.22 -16.08
N ALA A 26 35.59 -9.11 -17.33
CA ALA A 26 34.74 -8.02 -17.76
C ALA A 26 33.49 -8.04 -16.87
N LEU A 27 33.43 -7.10 -15.94
CA LEU A 27 32.28 -6.89 -15.08
C LEU A 27 31.04 -6.85 -15.98
N LYS A 28 30.24 -7.92 -15.96
CA LYS A 28 28.96 -7.95 -16.68
C LYS A 28 28.17 -6.73 -16.27
N PRO A 29 27.71 -5.90 -17.23
CA PRO A 29 26.98 -4.68 -16.89
C PRO A 29 25.79 -5.04 -16.00
N VAL A 30 25.75 -4.49 -14.80
CA VAL A 30 24.62 -4.62 -13.89
C VAL A 30 23.43 -4.04 -14.63
N LYS A 31 22.51 -4.89 -15.08
CA LYS A 31 21.28 -4.45 -15.76
C LYS A 31 20.55 -3.54 -14.80
N ALA A 32 20.57 -2.23 -15.06
CA ALA A 32 19.78 -1.27 -14.29
C ALA A 32 18.31 -1.70 -14.33
N LYS A 33 17.71 -1.94 -13.18
CA LYS A 33 16.27 -2.28 -13.08
C LYS A 33 15.50 -1.16 -13.76
N LYS A 34 14.85 -1.46 -14.88
CA LYS A 34 14.06 -0.52 -15.65
C LYS A 34 12.97 0.05 -14.77
N LYS A 35 12.96 1.35 -14.55
CA LYS A 35 11.89 2.02 -13.78
C LYS A 35 10.56 1.80 -14.49
N ARG A 36 9.53 1.49 -13.72
CA ARG A 36 8.16 1.32 -14.20
C ARG A 36 7.69 2.60 -14.91
N SER A 37 7.11 2.47 -16.10
CA SER A 37 6.56 3.61 -16.83
C SER A 37 5.42 4.27 -16.05
N PRO A 38 5.40 5.60 -15.88
CA PRO A 38 4.29 6.31 -15.24
C PRO A 38 2.94 6.03 -15.91
N VAL A 39 2.90 5.97 -17.22
CA VAL A 39 1.69 5.66 -18.01
C VAL A 39 1.11 4.31 -17.60
N ARG A 40 1.93 3.28 -17.48
CA ARG A 40 1.49 1.95 -17.05
C ARG A 40 0.90 2.00 -15.63
N THR A 41 1.52 2.78 -14.73
CA THR A 41 1.02 2.92 -13.36
C THR A 41 -0.35 3.59 -13.33
N VAL A 42 -0.56 4.64 -14.13
CA VAL A 42 -1.85 5.32 -14.25
C VAL A 42 -2.93 4.40 -14.79
N VAL A 43 -2.62 3.64 -15.86
CA VAL A 43 -3.58 2.68 -16.45
C VAL A 43 -3.97 1.59 -15.44
N GLU A 44 -2.99 1.01 -14.74
CA GLU A 44 -3.26 -0.02 -13.71
C GLU A 44 -4.07 0.57 -12.55
N GLY A 45 -3.77 1.79 -12.11
CA GLY A 45 -4.54 2.50 -11.09
C GLY A 45 -5.98 2.75 -11.54
N GLY A 46 -6.19 3.19 -12.78
CA GLY A 46 -7.52 3.39 -13.36
C GLY A 46 -8.34 2.10 -13.37
N ILE A 47 -7.74 0.98 -13.76
CA ILE A 47 -8.40 -0.34 -13.75
C ILE A 47 -8.79 -0.74 -12.33
N CYS A 48 -7.89 -0.58 -11.35
CA CYS A 48 -8.18 -0.91 -9.96
C CYS A 48 -9.28 -0.01 -9.37
N ILE A 49 -9.29 1.28 -9.69
CA ILE A 49 -10.34 2.22 -9.28
C ILE A 49 -11.69 1.80 -9.90
N ALA A 50 -11.73 1.52 -11.20
CA ALA A 50 -12.95 1.09 -11.87
C ALA A 50 -13.49 -0.22 -11.27
N LEU A 51 -12.63 -1.19 -11.00
CA LEU A 51 -13.02 -2.43 -10.33
C LEU A 51 -13.55 -2.16 -8.91
N SER A 52 -12.93 -1.26 -8.15
CA SER A 52 -13.41 -0.89 -6.82
C SER A 52 -14.78 -0.18 -6.90
N ILE A 53 -15.02 0.65 -7.90
CA ILE A 53 -16.34 1.25 -8.13
C ILE A 53 -17.39 0.17 -8.43
N ALA A 54 -17.08 -0.78 -9.32
CA ALA A 54 -17.99 -1.90 -9.61
C ALA A 54 -18.30 -2.72 -8.34
N LEU A 55 -17.28 -3.04 -7.53
CA LEU A 55 -17.45 -3.75 -6.27
C LEU A 55 -18.24 -2.96 -5.21
N SER A 56 -18.29 -1.63 -5.31
CA SER A 56 -19.05 -0.79 -4.37
C SER A 56 -20.57 -0.97 -4.46
N TYR A 57 -21.05 -1.53 -5.55
CA TYR A 57 -22.47 -1.91 -5.71
C TYR A 57 -22.78 -3.27 -5.09
N LEU A 58 -21.75 -4.10 -4.87
CA LEU A 58 -21.85 -5.39 -4.17
C LEU A 58 -21.51 -5.18 -2.69
N LYS A 59 -22.44 -4.62 -1.93
CA LYS A 59 -22.22 -4.28 -0.51
C LYS A 59 -23.36 -4.80 0.36
N ILE A 60 -23.02 -5.15 1.60
CA ILE A 60 -23.97 -5.46 2.66
C ILE A 60 -24.02 -4.23 3.58
N PRO A 61 -25.10 -3.43 3.54
CA PRO A 61 -25.22 -2.25 4.39
C PRO A 61 -25.49 -2.71 5.85
N ILE A 62 -24.51 -2.49 6.73
CA ILE A 62 -24.63 -2.87 8.14
C ILE A 62 -24.83 -1.65 9.03
N GLY A 63 -24.18 -0.53 8.74
CA GLY A 63 -24.26 0.63 9.59
C GLY A 63 -25.66 1.21 9.76
N MET A 64 -26.51 1.08 8.75
CA MET A 64 -27.92 1.52 8.84
C MET A 64 -28.74 0.64 9.80
N GLU A 65 -28.44 -0.67 9.89
CA GLU A 65 -29.09 -1.60 10.82
C GLU A 65 -28.86 -1.20 12.28
N PHE A 66 -27.75 -0.51 12.57
CA PHE A 66 -27.41 0.00 13.88
C PHE A 66 -27.79 1.47 14.08
N GLY A 67 -28.70 2.02 13.26
CA GLY A 67 -29.17 3.40 13.39
C GLY A 67 -28.15 4.48 13.00
N GLY A 68 -27.10 4.12 12.25
CA GLY A 68 -26.08 5.06 11.80
C GLY A 68 -26.26 5.59 10.39
N PHE A 69 -25.34 6.44 9.97
CA PHE A 69 -25.40 7.18 8.70
C PHE A 69 -24.72 6.47 7.51
N GLY A 70 -24.30 5.23 7.65
CA GLY A 70 -23.62 4.49 6.59
C GLY A 70 -22.81 3.32 7.14
N GLY A 71 -21.83 2.87 6.39
CA GLY A 71 -21.04 1.71 6.73
C GLY A 71 -21.56 0.43 6.07
N SER A 72 -20.67 -0.26 5.38
CA SER A 72 -20.99 -1.50 4.66
C SER A 72 -19.82 -2.46 4.68
N ILE A 73 -20.13 -3.74 4.63
CA ILE A 73 -19.15 -4.76 4.29
C ILE A 73 -19.10 -4.84 2.77
N ASP A 74 -17.91 -4.62 2.21
CA ASP A 74 -17.66 -4.62 0.78
C ASP A 74 -16.21 -5.05 0.45
N LEU A 75 -15.92 -5.26 -0.82
CA LEU A 75 -14.60 -5.71 -1.27
C LEU A 75 -13.77 -4.58 -1.90
N VAL A 76 -14.21 -3.34 -1.80
CA VAL A 76 -13.63 -2.20 -2.54
C VAL A 76 -12.18 -1.91 -2.17
N MET A 77 -11.75 -2.25 -0.95
CA MET A 77 -10.37 -1.99 -0.51
C MET A 77 -9.37 -2.92 -1.16
N ILE A 78 -9.77 -4.12 -1.60
CA ILE A 78 -8.86 -5.14 -2.12
C ILE A 78 -8.11 -4.67 -3.37
N PRO A 79 -8.76 -4.18 -4.44
CA PRO A 79 -8.04 -3.68 -5.61
C PRO A 79 -7.14 -2.48 -5.29
N LEU A 80 -7.55 -1.60 -4.38
CA LEU A 80 -6.77 -0.44 -3.97
C LEU A 80 -5.49 -0.85 -3.21
N ILE A 81 -5.61 -1.82 -2.28
CA ILE A 81 -4.47 -2.39 -1.55
C ILE A 81 -3.49 -3.05 -2.52
N ILE A 82 -3.99 -3.89 -3.45
CA ILE A 82 -3.17 -4.55 -4.47
C ILE A 82 -2.43 -3.51 -5.30
N PHE A 83 -3.11 -2.47 -5.75
CA PHE A 83 -2.49 -1.39 -6.52
C PHE A 83 -1.42 -0.65 -5.72
N ALA A 84 -1.71 -0.24 -4.47
CA ALA A 84 -0.76 0.45 -3.60
C ALA A 84 0.51 -0.37 -3.39
N MET A 85 0.38 -1.67 -3.17
CA MET A 85 1.51 -2.58 -2.98
C MET A 85 2.30 -2.85 -4.25
N ARG A 86 1.66 -2.83 -5.40
CA ARG A 86 2.31 -2.99 -6.71
C ARG A 86 2.98 -1.70 -7.20
N SER A 87 2.53 -0.56 -6.72
CA SER A 87 3.06 0.76 -7.09
C SER A 87 3.99 1.35 -6.01
N ASN A 88 3.46 2.14 -5.12
CA ASN A 88 4.10 2.70 -3.92
C ASN A 88 3.08 3.50 -3.10
N LEU A 89 3.54 4.06 -1.96
CA LEU A 89 2.71 4.87 -1.08
C LEU A 89 2.01 6.03 -1.80
N GLY A 90 2.75 6.83 -2.57
CA GLY A 90 2.19 8.03 -3.22
C GLY A 90 1.09 7.69 -4.23
N TRP A 91 1.33 6.69 -5.08
CA TRP A 91 0.33 6.21 -6.03
C TRP A 91 -0.87 5.55 -5.34
N GLY A 92 -0.63 4.82 -4.23
CA GLY A 92 -1.70 4.23 -3.42
C GLY A 92 -2.62 5.29 -2.82
N ILE A 93 -2.04 6.33 -2.20
CA ILE A 93 -2.80 7.46 -1.64
C ILE A 93 -3.59 8.18 -2.74
N ALA A 94 -2.96 8.48 -3.87
CA ALA A 94 -3.63 9.15 -4.99
C ALA A 94 -4.82 8.33 -5.53
N ALA A 95 -4.64 7.02 -5.72
CA ALA A 95 -5.72 6.14 -6.18
C ALA A 95 -6.86 6.05 -5.16
N GLY A 96 -6.54 5.96 -3.87
CA GLY A 96 -7.54 5.96 -2.81
C GLY A 96 -8.34 7.27 -2.75
N LEU A 97 -7.66 8.41 -2.89
CA LEU A 97 -8.29 9.74 -2.94
C LEU A 97 -9.27 9.83 -4.12
N VAL A 98 -8.82 9.48 -5.32
CA VAL A 98 -9.66 9.49 -6.53
C VAL A 98 -10.83 8.53 -6.38
N PHE A 99 -10.59 7.29 -5.94
CA PHE A 99 -11.65 6.33 -5.71
C PHE A 99 -12.69 6.84 -4.71
N GLY A 100 -12.25 7.36 -3.55
CA GLY A 100 -13.16 7.85 -2.51
C GLY A 100 -14.06 8.97 -3.02
N THR A 101 -13.50 9.93 -3.76
CA THR A 101 -14.26 11.01 -4.39
C THR A 101 -15.27 10.48 -5.40
N LEU A 102 -14.86 9.56 -6.29
CA LEU A 102 -15.75 8.94 -7.27
C LEU A 102 -16.83 8.05 -6.61
N LYS A 103 -16.49 7.34 -5.54
CA LYS A 103 -17.46 6.53 -4.79
C LYS A 103 -18.59 7.39 -4.22
N PHE A 104 -18.29 8.56 -3.69
CA PHE A 104 -19.32 9.49 -3.22
C PHE A 104 -20.27 9.89 -4.37
N ILE A 105 -19.71 10.21 -5.53
CA ILE A 105 -20.49 10.67 -6.69
C ILE A 105 -21.36 9.55 -7.29
N PHE A 106 -20.78 8.35 -7.52
CA PHE A 106 -21.41 7.30 -8.32
C PHE A 106 -22.13 6.22 -7.52
N ALA A 107 -21.77 6.02 -6.25
CA ALA A 107 -22.31 4.91 -5.45
C ALA A 107 -23.30 5.36 -4.36
N ASN A 108 -23.97 6.48 -4.54
CA ASN A 108 -24.92 7.07 -3.60
C ASN A 108 -24.35 7.18 -2.17
N GLY A 109 -23.24 7.90 -2.04
CA GLY A 109 -22.62 8.16 -0.76
C GLY A 109 -23.55 8.98 0.15
N ALA A 110 -23.80 8.48 1.37
CA ALA A 110 -24.47 9.24 2.39
C ALA A 110 -23.49 10.19 3.08
N ALA A 111 -23.85 11.46 3.22
CA ALA A 111 -23.05 12.43 3.94
C ALA A 111 -23.96 13.48 4.58
N ILE A 112 -23.62 13.95 5.77
CA ILE A 112 -24.40 14.96 6.48
C ILE A 112 -23.96 16.39 6.17
N ASN A 113 -22.71 16.55 5.73
CA ASN A 113 -22.14 17.83 5.32
C ASN A 113 -20.89 17.61 4.43
N TRP A 114 -20.32 18.70 3.90
CA TRP A 114 -19.13 18.65 3.04
C TRP A 114 -17.88 18.09 3.75
N VAL A 115 -17.77 18.26 5.09
CA VAL A 115 -16.66 17.73 5.88
C VAL A 115 -16.73 16.21 5.90
N SER A 116 -17.93 15.63 6.12
CA SER A 116 -18.11 14.17 6.09
C SER A 116 -17.81 13.58 4.70
N ILE A 117 -18.12 14.31 3.61
CA ILE A 117 -17.74 13.88 2.26
C ILE A 117 -16.22 13.71 2.14
N ILE A 118 -15.47 14.71 2.60
CA ILE A 118 -14.01 14.69 2.51
C ILE A 118 -13.43 13.59 3.42
N PHE A 119 -13.84 13.52 4.68
CA PHE A 119 -13.28 12.59 5.65
C PHE A 119 -13.68 11.15 5.34
N ASP A 120 -14.96 10.86 5.19
CA ASP A 120 -15.47 9.47 5.11
C ASP A 120 -15.26 8.84 3.73
N TYR A 121 -15.07 9.66 2.71
CA TYR A 121 -14.81 9.18 1.35
C TYR A 121 -13.36 9.46 0.92
N SER A 122 -13.02 10.70 0.61
CA SER A 122 -11.73 11.00 -0.03
C SER A 122 -10.54 10.64 0.86
N VAL A 123 -10.51 11.14 2.10
CA VAL A 123 -9.38 10.93 3.02
C VAL A 123 -9.36 9.50 3.56
N ALA A 124 -10.52 8.93 3.93
CA ALA A 124 -10.58 7.57 4.44
C ALA A 124 -10.03 6.55 3.43
N TYR A 125 -10.41 6.66 2.16
CA TYR A 125 -9.87 5.78 1.13
C TYR A 125 -8.43 6.12 0.73
N ALA A 126 -7.99 7.36 0.81
CA ALA A 126 -6.59 7.73 0.64
C ALA A 126 -5.69 6.99 1.64
N MET A 127 -6.15 6.82 2.89
CA MET A 127 -5.40 6.09 3.93
C MET A 127 -5.25 4.59 3.65
N VAL A 128 -6.12 3.98 2.84
CA VAL A 128 -5.90 2.61 2.35
C VAL A 128 -4.58 2.51 1.58
N GLY A 129 -4.16 3.60 0.93
CA GLY A 129 -2.87 3.71 0.23
C GLY A 129 -1.64 3.52 1.11
N LEU A 130 -1.76 3.59 2.46
CA LEU A 130 -0.68 3.25 3.41
C LEU A 130 -0.15 1.83 3.20
N ALA A 131 -0.94 0.92 2.66
CA ALA A 131 -0.46 -0.40 2.22
C ALA A 131 0.77 -0.30 1.30
N GLY A 132 0.91 0.78 0.54
CA GLY A 132 2.03 1.04 -0.36
C GLY A 132 3.39 1.26 0.33
N ILE A 133 3.43 1.47 1.65
CA ILE A 133 4.69 1.53 2.41
C ILE A 133 5.47 0.22 2.23
N PHE A 134 4.76 -0.89 2.15
CA PHE A 134 5.34 -2.24 2.06
C PHE A 134 5.58 -2.72 0.63
N HIS A 135 5.49 -1.87 -0.39
CA HIS A 135 5.53 -2.24 -1.82
C HIS A 135 6.75 -3.07 -2.25
N LYS A 136 7.86 -3.02 -1.50
CA LYS A 136 9.07 -3.82 -1.75
C LYS A 136 9.12 -5.16 -1.02
N HIS A 137 8.17 -5.41 -0.13
CA HIS A 137 8.21 -6.51 0.82
C HIS A 137 6.99 -7.42 0.67
N PHE A 138 7.03 -8.31 -0.31
CA PHE A 138 5.92 -9.24 -0.61
C PHE A 138 5.46 -10.09 0.59
N LYS A 139 6.38 -10.47 1.46
CA LYS A 139 6.05 -11.27 2.66
C LYS A 139 5.19 -10.49 3.67
N LEU A 140 5.20 -9.16 3.60
CA LEU A 140 4.45 -8.28 4.50
C LEU A 140 3.10 -7.84 3.91
N LEU A 141 2.63 -8.47 2.84
CA LEU A 141 1.35 -8.17 2.19
C LEU A 141 0.15 -8.19 3.15
N PRO A 142 -0.02 -9.21 4.02
CA PRO A 142 -1.13 -9.21 4.97
C PRO A 142 -1.05 -8.06 5.97
N LEU A 143 0.17 -7.73 6.43
CA LEU A 143 0.40 -6.57 7.30
C LEU A 143 0.09 -5.26 6.58
N ALA A 144 0.46 -5.15 5.31
CA ALA A 144 0.15 -3.98 4.50
C ALA A 144 -1.36 -3.78 4.34
N ALA A 145 -2.11 -4.86 4.09
CA ALA A 145 -3.56 -4.82 4.03
C ALA A 145 -4.15 -4.36 5.37
N PHE A 146 -3.68 -4.93 6.46
CA PHE A 146 -4.09 -4.53 7.81
C PHE A 146 -3.82 -3.04 8.08
N VAL A 147 -2.61 -2.54 7.77
CA VAL A 147 -2.23 -1.13 7.96
C VAL A 147 -3.09 -0.19 7.10
N GLY A 148 -3.37 -0.54 5.86
CA GLY A 148 -4.28 0.24 5.00
C GLY A 148 -5.70 0.30 5.54
N CYS A 149 -6.25 -0.82 6.02
CA CYS A 149 -7.56 -0.88 6.65
C CYS A 149 -7.60 -0.11 7.97
N LEU A 150 -6.56 -0.23 8.79
CA LEU A 150 -6.43 0.51 10.06
C LEU A 150 -6.36 2.02 9.82
N GLY A 151 -5.64 2.46 8.79
CA GLY A 151 -5.61 3.87 8.39
C GLY A 151 -6.98 4.40 8.04
N ARG A 152 -7.76 3.65 7.25
CA ARG A 152 -9.15 4.00 6.95
C ARG A 152 -10.02 4.04 8.21
N PHE A 153 -9.91 3.03 9.06
CA PHE A 153 -10.63 2.99 10.34
C PHE A 153 -10.35 4.22 11.21
N ALA A 154 -9.07 4.63 11.31
CA ALA A 154 -8.68 5.79 12.09
C ALA A 154 -9.35 7.08 11.59
N ILE A 155 -9.48 7.27 10.27
CA ILE A 155 -10.19 8.43 9.71
C ILE A 155 -11.69 8.37 10.02
N HIS A 156 -12.32 7.21 9.86
CA HIS A 156 -13.73 7.05 10.24
C HIS A 156 -13.95 7.27 11.74
N PHE A 157 -13.03 6.81 12.59
CA PHE A 157 -13.08 7.09 14.03
C PHE A 157 -13.02 8.59 14.31
N VAL A 158 -12.05 9.31 13.70
CA VAL A 158 -11.93 10.77 13.85
C VAL A 158 -13.18 11.50 13.34
N SER A 159 -13.71 11.08 12.18
CA SER A 159 -14.97 11.62 11.64
C SER A 159 -16.13 11.40 12.61
N GLY A 160 -16.22 10.21 13.20
CA GLY A 160 -17.26 9.89 14.19
C GLY A 160 -17.18 10.75 15.45
N VAL A 161 -15.97 10.99 15.98
CA VAL A 161 -15.78 11.83 17.19
C VAL A 161 -15.95 13.32 16.94
N THR A 162 -15.79 13.78 15.69
CA THR A 162 -15.85 15.21 15.36
C THR A 162 -17.14 15.58 14.65
N VAL A 163 -17.40 14.97 13.50
CA VAL A 163 -18.50 15.34 12.61
C VAL A 163 -19.84 14.76 13.11
N TYR A 164 -19.83 13.52 13.59
CA TYR A 164 -21.03 12.78 13.99
C TYR A 164 -21.32 12.85 15.50
N ALA A 165 -20.49 13.51 16.29
CA ALA A 165 -20.65 13.61 17.74
C ALA A 165 -22.03 14.10 18.19
N GLN A 166 -22.66 14.99 17.39
CA GLN A 166 -23.99 15.56 17.68
C GLN A 166 -25.15 14.56 17.45
N TYR A 167 -24.88 13.41 16.84
CA TYR A 167 -25.89 12.37 16.54
C TYR A 167 -25.74 11.15 17.45
N LEU A 168 -25.17 11.34 18.65
CA LEU A 168 -24.95 10.26 19.61
C LEU A 168 -26.30 9.69 20.07
N PRO A 169 -26.54 8.37 19.95
CA PRO A 169 -27.76 7.75 20.45
C PRO A 169 -27.73 7.60 21.97
N GLU A 170 -28.91 7.53 22.60
CA GLU A 170 -29.03 7.29 24.04
C GLU A 170 -28.56 5.89 24.46
N GLU A 171 -28.67 4.91 23.54
CA GLU A 171 -28.20 3.54 23.74
C GLU A 171 -27.56 3.02 22.44
N PHE A 172 -26.47 2.28 22.56
CA PHE A 172 -25.83 1.60 21.44
C PHE A 172 -25.23 0.25 21.87
N MET A 173 -25.69 -0.83 21.25
CA MET A 173 -25.21 -2.21 21.51
C MET A 173 -25.24 -2.59 22.99
N GLY A 174 -26.31 -2.21 23.72
CA GLY A 174 -26.47 -2.49 25.14
C GLY A 174 -25.68 -1.56 26.07
N VAL A 175 -25.03 -0.55 25.55
CA VAL A 175 -24.32 0.50 26.32
C VAL A 175 -25.24 1.72 26.41
N GLU A 176 -25.74 2.01 27.62
CA GLU A 176 -26.48 3.24 27.88
C GLU A 176 -25.55 4.45 27.92
N LYS A 177 -25.96 5.54 27.25
CA LYS A 177 -25.22 6.82 27.18
C LYS A 177 -23.74 6.65 26.86
N PRO A 178 -23.38 5.99 25.73
CA PRO A 178 -21.99 5.79 25.38
C PRO A 178 -21.26 7.12 25.22
N SER A 179 -19.99 7.18 25.56
CA SER A 179 -19.17 8.34 25.17
C SER A 179 -19.04 8.40 23.64
N VAL A 180 -18.85 9.62 23.09
CA VAL A 180 -18.68 9.83 21.64
C VAL A 180 -17.58 8.95 21.06
N ALA A 181 -16.46 8.82 21.77
CA ALA A 181 -15.35 7.98 21.35
C ALA A 181 -15.70 6.49 21.34
N LEU A 182 -16.40 6.02 22.39
CA LEU A 182 -16.82 4.61 22.46
C LEU A 182 -17.83 4.30 21.36
N TYR A 183 -18.81 5.16 21.15
CA TYR A 183 -19.78 5.01 20.07
C TYR A 183 -19.07 4.95 18.70
N SER A 184 -18.17 5.90 18.41
CA SER A 184 -17.43 5.92 17.15
C SER A 184 -16.58 4.67 16.95
N LEU A 185 -15.92 4.19 18.03
CA LEU A 185 -15.12 2.95 18.00
C LEU A 185 -15.98 1.73 17.67
N LEU A 186 -17.07 1.55 18.40
CA LEU A 186 -17.97 0.40 18.23
C LEU A 186 -18.67 0.44 16.87
N TYR A 187 -19.27 1.59 16.52
CA TYR A 187 -20.00 1.77 15.27
C TYR A 187 -19.11 1.50 14.04
N ASN A 188 -17.96 2.15 13.96
CA ASN A 188 -17.04 1.91 12.85
C ASN A 188 -16.42 0.50 12.89
N GLY A 189 -16.29 -0.08 14.07
CA GLY A 189 -15.85 -1.47 14.26
C GLY A 189 -16.80 -2.48 13.63
N THR A 190 -18.10 -2.25 13.64
CA THR A 190 -19.11 -3.21 13.11
C THR A 190 -18.88 -3.58 11.65
N TYR A 191 -18.46 -2.64 10.82
CA TYR A 191 -18.22 -2.87 9.40
C TYR A 191 -16.73 -2.89 9.02
N MET A 192 -15.88 -2.16 9.73
CA MET A 192 -14.45 -2.12 9.40
C MET A 192 -13.71 -3.38 9.84
N LEU A 193 -14.11 -4.01 10.95
CA LEU A 193 -13.49 -5.26 11.39
C LEU A 193 -13.73 -6.40 10.38
N PRO A 194 -14.99 -6.71 9.97
CA PRO A 194 -15.22 -7.68 8.91
C PRO A 194 -14.51 -7.35 7.60
N ASN A 195 -14.53 -6.09 7.18
CA ASN A 195 -13.84 -5.64 5.97
C ASN A 195 -12.32 -5.90 6.04
N THR A 196 -11.72 -5.66 7.21
CA THR A 196 -10.28 -5.91 7.43
C THR A 196 -9.97 -7.39 7.37
N ILE A 197 -10.78 -8.23 8.04
CA ILE A 197 -10.62 -9.69 8.02
C ILE A 197 -10.72 -10.21 6.58
N ILE A 198 -11.73 -9.79 5.84
CA ILE A 198 -11.92 -10.20 4.43
C ILE A 198 -10.74 -9.73 3.57
N ALA A 199 -10.34 -8.47 3.69
CA ALA A 199 -9.22 -7.94 2.90
C ALA A 199 -7.91 -8.71 3.17
N VAL A 200 -7.58 -8.93 4.44
CA VAL A 200 -6.38 -9.70 4.82
C VAL A 200 -6.47 -11.14 4.33
N ALA A 201 -7.62 -11.81 4.51
CA ALA A 201 -7.82 -13.18 4.04
C ALA A 201 -7.65 -13.31 2.52
N VAL A 202 -8.26 -12.40 1.74
CA VAL A 202 -8.11 -12.40 0.28
C VAL A 202 -6.66 -12.13 -0.14
N ILE A 203 -5.97 -11.21 0.53
CA ILE A 203 -4.55 -10.96 0.25
C ILE A 203 -3.69 -12.19 0.55
N ILE A 204 -3.96 -12.92 1.65
CA ILE A 204 -3.28 -14.20 1.95
C ILE A 204 -3.52 -15.22 0.84
N LEU A 205 -4.76 -15.36 0.37
CA LEU A 205 -5.09 -16.26 -0.75
C LEU A 205 -4.37 -15.86 -2.04
N LEU A 206 -4.28 -14.56 -2.33
CA LEU A 206 -3.55 -14.05 -3.50
C LEU A 206 -2.04 -14.26 -3.41
N LEU A 207 -1.47 -14.39 -2.20
CA LEU A 207 -0.07 -14.78 -2.03
C LEU A 207 0.23 -16.17 -2.60
N ALA A 208 -0.75 -17.08 -2.61
CA ALA A 208 -0.63 -18.38 -3.28
C ALA A 208 -0.56 -18.25 -4.83
N MET A 209 -0.92 -17.08 -5.38
CA MET A 209 -0.89 -16.76 -6.81
C MET A 209 0.16 -15.67 -7.12
N PRO A 210 1.46 -15.95 -7.04
CA PRO A 210 2.53 -14.94 -7.10
C PRO A 210 2.56 -14.16 -8.41
N LYS A 211 1.99 -14.69 -9.51
CA LYS A 211 1.91 -13.99 -10.81
C LYS A 211 1.07 -12.72 -10.75
N ILE A 212 0.04 -12.68 -9.89
CA ILE A 212 -0.85 -11.52 -9.74
C ILE A 212 -0.15 -10.40 -8.96
N MET A 213 0.62 -10.78 -7.95
CA MET A 213 1.23 -9.84 -7.01
C MET A 213 2.62 -9.36 -7.43
N LYS A 214 3.39 -10.19 -8.16
CA LYS A 214 4.69 -9.75 -8.68
C LYS A 214 4.50 -8.66 -9.73
N GLN A 215 5.33 -7.62 -9.64
CA GLN A 215 5.46 -6.69 -10.74
C GLN A 215 6.00 -7.47 -11.95
N PRO A 216 5.39 -7.32 -13.14
CA PRO A 216 5.98 -7.90 -14.34
C PRO A 216 7.38 -7.30 -14.50
N GLU A 217 8.37 -8.18 -14.65
CA GLU A 217 9.72 -7.76 -15.02
C GLU A 217 9.62 -6.99 -16.34
N ALA A 218 10.18 -5.78 -16.37
CA ALA A 218 10.15 -4.91 -17.53
C ALA A 218 11.28 -5.29 -18.50
#